data_bf7752dd7f2b7dd6961d3d5ab4d8ce1a
#
_entry.id   bf7752dd7f2b7dd6961d3d5ab4d8ce1a
#
_cell.length_a   1.000
_cell.length_b   1.000
_cell.length_c   1.000
_cell.angle_alpha   90.00
_cell.angle_beta   90.00
_cell.angle_gamma   90.00
#
_symmetry.space_group_name_H-M   'P 1'
#
loop_
_entity.id
_entity.type
_entity.pdbx_description
1 polymer ?
#
loop_
_entity_poly.entity_id
_entity_poly.type
_entity_poly.pdbx_seq_one_letter_code
_entity_poly.pdbx_strand_id
1 'polypeptide(L)'
;MAGPVLFSTGALYPFGLERVYGWISKAGYDGVEIMMDERWDTHQEDYLRDLAERHGLPILALHPPLRRGAWGLDAEETLVRVARLAGRMEVPVVVAHPPPPGRPLERWKAGALCEAREQGAVVAVENMPQGRRAGMFSVWRKSCHLPEHLADVGDVALDTSHAGASKVDILRAHSALATQLRHVHLSDSNLEAGRDEHRLPGKGRLPLKPFLAALGASGYTGSVSLELKPWPLGAPDPEAILERMRAALRFTREGLGTI
;
A
#
# COMPACT_ATOMS: atom_id res chain seq x y z
N MET A 1 12.57 17.62 -2.49
CA MET A 1 11.08 17.63 -2.53
C MET A 1 10.62 16.29 -2.02
N ALA A 2 9.56 16.22 -1.20
CA ALA A 2 8.98 14.95 -0.77
C ALA A 2 8.42 14.17 -1.98
N GLY A 3 8.35 12.84 -1.86
CA GLY A 3 7.82 11.98 -2.90
C GLY A 3 6.32 12.18 -3.17
N PRO A 4 5.77 11.55 -4.21
CA PRO A 4 4.37 11.72 -4.62
C PRO A 4 3.40 11.12 -3.60
N VAL A 5 2.22 11.76 -3.47
CA VAL A 5 1.10 11.26 -2.67
C VAL A 5 0.07 10.61 -3.58
N LEU A 6 -0.11 9.30 -3.40
CA LEU A 6 -0.99 8.44 -4.18
C LEU A 6 -2.29 8.13 -3.44
N PHE A 7 -3.23 7.59 -4.18
CA PHE A 7 -4.42 6.98 -3.60
C PHE A 7 -4.57 5.54 -4.12
N SER A 8 -4.77 4.58 -3.20
CA SER A 8 -4.97 3.18 -3.56
C SER A 8 -6.42 2.92 -4.00
N THR A 9 -6.59 2.34 -5.18
CA THR A 9 -7.91 1.99 -5.72
C THR A 9 -8.65 0.96 -4.88
N GLY A 10 -7.93 0.17 -4.08
CA GLY A 10 -8.49 -0.77 -3.12
C GLY A 10 -9.42 -0.12 -2.09
N ALA A 11 -9.20 1.16 -1.77
CA ALA A 11 -10.04 1.92 -0.87
C ALA A 11 -11.51 2.04 -1.37
N LEU A 12 -11.73 1.92 -2.67
CA LEU A 12 -13.02 2.11 -3.32
C LEU A 12 -13.40 0.93 -4.23
N TYR A 13 -12.95 -0.27 -3.90
CA TYR A 13 -13.21 -1.51 -4.67
C TYR A 13 -14.69 -1.78 -5.03
N PRO A 14 -15.73 -1.27 -4.32
CA PRO A 14 -17.11 -1.47 -4.74
C PRO A 14 -17.52 -0.69 -6.00
N PHE A 15 -16.66 0.22 -6.48
CA PHE A 15 -16.92 1.05 -7.65
C PHE A 15 -16.05 0.63 -8.84
N GLY A 16 -16.53 0.86 -10.07
CA GLY A 16 -15.73 0.65 -11.28
C GLY A 16 -14.49 1.54 -11.32
N LEU A 17 -13.40 1.03 -11.86
CA LEU A 17 -12.09 1.68 -11.82
C LEU A 17 -12.07 3.07 -12.47
N GLU A 18 -12.79 3.26 -13.59
CA GLU A 18 -12.96 4.55 -14.24
C GLU A 18 -13.49 5.64 -13.30
N ARG A 19 -14.52 5.31 -12.52
CA ARG A 19 -15.11 6.25 -11.55
C ARG A 19 -14.13 6.57 -10.43
N VAL A 20 -13.43 5.57 -9.93
CA VAL A 20 -12.40 5.73 -8.88
C VAL A 20 -11.29 6.63 -9.37
N TYR A 21 -10.80 6.42 -10.58
CA TYR A 21 -9.80 7.26 -11.23
C TYR A 21 -10.23 8.73 -11.33
N GLY A 22 -11.48 8.95 -11.77
CA GLY A 22 -12.06 10.29 -11.86
C GLY A 22 -12.14 11.01 -10.51
N TRP A 23 -12.38 10.30 -9.39
CA TRP A 23 -12.34 10.89 -8.06
C TRP A 23 -10.92 11.19 -7.61
N ILE A 24 -9.95 10.32 -7.86
CA ILE A 24 -8.55 10.52 -7.50
C ILE A 24 -7.99 11.75 -8.21
N SER A 25 -8.23 11.87 -9.53
CA SER A 25 -7.85 13.03 -10.32
C SER A 25 -8.50 14.32 -9.79
N LYS A 26 -9.83 14.32 -9.56
CA LYS A 26 -10.56 15.47 -9.00
C LYS A 26 -10.14 15.85 -7.59
N ALA A 27 -9.63 14.92 -6.80
CA ALA A 27 -9.12 15.18 -5.46
C ALA A 27 -7.74 15.84 -5.48
N GLY A 28 -6.95 15.70 -6.57
CA GLY A 28 -5.66 16.34 -6.78
C GLY A 28 -4.46 15.53 -6.27
N TYR A 29 -4.57 14.20 -6.27
CA TYR A 29 -3.44 13.28 -5.98
C TYR A 29 -2.39 13.33 -7.09
N ASP A 30 -1.16 12.96 -6.78
CA ASP A 30 -0.04 12.98 -7.72
C ASP A 30 0.01 11.73 -8.62
N GLY A 31 -0.72 10.67 -8.25
CA GLY A 31 -0.80 9.42 -8.99
C GLY A 31 -1.72 8.40 -8.30
N VAL A 32 -1.74 7.22 -8.88
CA VAL A 32 -2.60 6.11 -8.46
C VAL A 32 -1.77 4.90 -8.09
N GLU A 33 -2.16 4.21 -7.04
CA GLU A 33 -1.82 2.82 -6.81
C GLU A 33 -2.98 1.95 -7.23
N ILE A 34 -2.74 1.04 -8.17
CA ILE A 34 -3.74 0.05 -8.58
C ILE A 34 -3.68 -1.16 -7.65
N MET A 35 -4.68 -1.30 -6.79
CA MET A 35 -4.95 -2.56 -6.09
C MET A 35 -5.64 -3.51 -7.08
N MET A 36 -4.94 -4.53 -7.50
CA MET A 36 -5.48 -5.53 -8.39
C MET A 36 -6.44 -6.46 -7.65
N ASP A 37 -7.47 -6.91 -8.33
CA ASP A 37 -8.40 -7.90 -7.83
C ASP A 37 -8.93 -8.79 -8.98
N GLU A 38 -10.01 -9.51 -8.77
CA GLU A 38 -10.62 -10.39 -9.78
C GLU A 38 -11.34 -9.63 -10.91
N ARG A 39 -11.56 -8.33 -10.77
CA ARG A 39 -12.19 -7.51 -11.81
C ARG A 39 -11.25 -7.32 -12.98
N TRP A 40 -11.78 -7.51 -14.16
CA TRP A 40 -11.05 -7.42 -15.42
C TRP A 40 -10.32 -6.06 -15.58
N ASP A 41 -10.97 -4.97 -15.21
CA ASP A 41 -10.45 -3.61 -15.39
C ASP A 41 -9.20 -3.29 -14.56
N THR A 42 -8.91 -4.08 -13.51
CA THR A 42 -7.76 -3.80 -12.62
C THR A 42 -6.43 -4.40 -13.12
N HIS A 43 -6.44 -5.22 -14.17
CA HIS A 43 -5.24 -5.94 -14.63
C HIS A 43 -5.08 -6.02 -16.16
N GLN A 44 -5.81 -5.17 -16.92
CA GLN A 44 -5.66 -5.07 -18.37
C GLN A 44 -4.76 -3.88 -18.70
N GLU A 45 -3.57 -4.17 -19.26
CA GLU A 45 -2.55 -3.18 -19.53
C GLU A 45 -3.06 -2.00 -20.38
N ASP A 46 -3.70 -2.30 -21.52
CA ASP A 46 -4.18 -1.27 -22.44
C ASP A 46 -5.23 -0.36 -21.77
N TYR A 47 -6.13 -0.96 -20.99
CA TYR A 47 -7.16 -0.20 -20.26
C TYR A 47 -6.54 0.68 -19.16
N LEU A 48 -5.56 0.17 -18.42
CA LEU A 48 -4.87 0.95 -17.39
C LEU A 48 -4.08 2.12 -17.99
N ARG A 49 -3.43 1.93 -19.12
CA ARG A 49 -2.74 3.01 -19.86
C ARG A 49 -3.72 4.07 -20.33
N ASP A 50 -4.83 3.66 -20.94
CA ASP A 50 -5.91 4.55 -21.41
C ASP A 50 -6.53 5.36 -20.25
N LEU A 51 -6.74 4.75 -19.08
CA LEU A 51 -7.19 5.47 -17.89
C LEU A 51 -6.17 6.53 -17.44
N ALA A 52 -4.90 6.19 -17.36
CA ALA A 52 -3.86 7.10 -16.94
C ALA A 52 -3.76 8.31 -17.89
N GLU A 53 -3.82 8.07 -19.20
CA GLU A 53 -3.78 9.11 -20.23
C GLU A 53 -5.03 10.01 -20.17
N ARG A 54 -6.24 9.43 -20.19
CA ARG A 54 -7.51 10.20 -20.17
C ARG A 54 -7.68 11.09 -18.95
N HIS A 55 -7.17 10.67 -17.80
CA HIS A 55 -7.26 11.44 -16.57
C HIS A 55 -6.02 12.29 -16.30
N GLY A 56 -4.97 12.20 -17.11
CA GLY A 56 -3.68 12.88 -16.88
C GLY A 56 -3.07 12.52 -15.54
N LEU A 57 -3.24 11.27 -15.08
CA LEU A 57 -2.87 10.84 -13.73
C LEU A 57 -2.08 9.52 -13.80
N PRO A 58 -0.77 9.53 -13.52
CA PRO A 58 0.08 8.35 -13.68
C PRO A 58 -0.24 7.24 -12.69
N ILE A 59 -0.02 6.00 -13.10
CA ILE A 59 0.04 4.84 -12.20
C ILE A 59 1.48 4.77 -11.67
N LEU A 60 1.64 4.88 -10.36
CA LEU A 60 2.97 4.91 -9.71
C LEU A 60 3.21 3.70 -8.80
N ALA A 61 2.18 2.90 -8.53
CA ALA A 61 2.33 1.63 -7.83
C ALA A 61 1.32 0.60 -8.33
N LEU A 62 1.73 -0.67 -8.36
CA LEU A 62 0.85 -1.83 -8.51
C LEU A 62 0.88 -2.66 -7.23
N HIS A 63 -0.30 -3.03 -6.78
CA HIS A 63 -0.47 -3.91 -5.63
C HIS A 63 -1.11 -5.23 -6.09
N PRO A 64 -0.45 -6.39 -5.90
CA PRO A 64 -1.03 -7.69 -6.21
C PRO A 64 -2.33 -7.94 -5.47
N PRO A 65 -3.24 -8.77 -6.02
CA PRO A 65 -4.48 -9.09 -5.35
C PRO A 65 -4.25 -9.78 -4.00
N LEU A 66 -5.03 -9.37 -2.98
CA LEU A 66 -4.99 -9.92 -1.62
C LEU A 66 -5.44 -11.38 -1.54
N ARG A 67 -6.17 -11.86 -2.55
CA ARG A 67 -6.71 -13.21 -2.65
C ARG A 67 -6.34 -13.81 -3.99
N ARG A 68 -6.40 -15.15 -4.08
CA ARG A 68 -6.35 -15.83 -5.38
C ARG A 68 -7.49 -15.29 -6.24
N GLY A 69 -7.19 -14.73 -7.39
CA GLY A 69 -8.28 -14.16 -8.17
C GLY A 69 -7.93 -13.80 -9.60
N ALA A 70 -7.17 -12.76 -9.81
CA ALA A 70 -7.06 -12.13 -11.12
C ALA A 70 -6.69 -13.09 -12.28
N TRP A 71 -5.88 -14.14 -11.99
CA TRP A 71 -5.42 -15.07 -13.02
C TRP A 71 -5.48 -16.54 -12.59
N GLY A 72 -6.07 -16.87 -11.44
CA GLY A 72 -6.07 -18.24 -10.90
C GLY A 72 -4.70 -18.76 -10.47
N LEU A 73 -3.69 -17.89 -10.40
CA LEU A 73 -2.32 -18.19 -10.02
C LEU A 73 -2.16 -18.25 -8.49
N ASP A 74 -1.07 -18.85 -8.03
CA ASP A 74 -0.68 -18.71 -6.63
C ASP A 74 -0.06 -17.33 -6.35
N ALA A 75 0.30 -17.06 -5.09
CA ALA A 75 0.79 -15.74 -4.69
C ALA A 75 2.18 -15.43 -5.26
N GLU A 76 3.05 -16.43 -5.41
CA GLU A 76 4.40 -16.27 -5.94
C GLU A 76 4.35 -15.98 -7.45
N GLU A 77 3.60 -16.77 -8.22
CA GLU A 77 3.36 -16.57 -9.66
C GLU A 77 2.66 -15.22 -9.93
N THR A 78 1.70 -14.84 -9.06
CA THR A 78 0.99 -13.56 -9.16
C THR A 78 1.94 -12.39 -8.99
N LEU A 79 2.84 -12.43 -7.99
CA LEU A 79 3.84 -11.38 -7.78
C LEU A 79 4.71 -11.17 -9.02
N VAL A 80 5.25 -12.24 -9.57
CA VAL A 80 6.10 -12.18 -10.77
C VAL A 80 5.32 -11.61 -11.97
N ARG A 81 4.06 -12.01 -12.12
CA ARG A 81 3.20 -11.49 -13.20
C ARG A 81 2.90 -10.01 -13.06
N VAL A 82 2.61 -9.54 -11.83
CA VAL A 82 2.40 -8.11 -11.56
C VAL A 82 3.68 -7.31 -11.81
N ALA A 83 4.83 -7.84 -11.40
CA ALA A 83 6.12 -7.19 -11.66
C ALA A 83 6.42 -7.08 -13.17
N ARG A 84 6.12 -8.12 -13.95
CA ARG A 84 6.22 -8.06 -15.43
C ARG A 84 5.30 -6.99 -16.02
N LEU A 85 4.07 -6.89 -15.52
CA LEU A 85 3.15 -5.85 -15.96
C LEU A 85 3.68 -4.46 -15.61
N ALA A 86 4.18 -4.27 -14.39
CA ALA A 86 4.81 -3.02 -13.96
C ALA A 86 5.98 -2.63 -14.85
N GLY A 87 6.88 -3.58 -15.18
CA GLY A 87 8.00 -3.34 -16.08
C GLY A 87 7.56 -2.88 -17.47
N ARG A 88 6.55 -3.55 -18.07
CA ARG A 88 6.02 -3.13 -19.38
C ARG A 88 5.34 -1.77 -19.34
N MET A 89 4.65 -1.44 -18.24
CA MET A 89 3.96 -0.17 -18.06
C MET A 89 4.85 0.95 -17.52
N GLU A 90 6.12 0.66 -17.22
CA GLU A 90 7.07 1.58 -16.58
C GLU A 90 6.56 2.11 -15.22
N VAL A 91 5.78 1.26 -14.51
CA VAL A 91 5.32 1.58 -13.15
C VAL A 91 6.47 1.38 -12.16
N PRO A 92 6.84 2.39 -11.38
CA PRO A 92 8.08 2.35 -10.58
C PRO A 92 8.05 1.39 -9.41
N VAL A 93 6.87 1.12 -8.81
CA VAL A 93 6.77 0.34 -7.57
C VAL A 93 5.77 -0.80 -7.71
N VAL A 94 6.15 -1.97 -7.20
CA VAL A 94 5.25 -3.11 -6.94
C VAL A 94 5.30 -3.41 -5.45
N VAL A 95 4.15 -3.45 -4.79
CA VAL A 95 4.06 -3.91 -3.40
C VAL A 95 4.10 -5.44 -3.36
N ALA A 96 4.73 -6.03 -2.36
CA ALA A 96 4.83 -7.47 -2.23
C ALA A 96 4.54 -7.94 -0.80
N HIS A 97 3.56 -8.83 -0.65
CA HIS A 97 3.22 -9.46 0.61
C HIS A 97 4.14 -10.65 0.88
N PRO A 98 4.98 -10.62 1.91
CA PRO A 98 5.86 -11.73 2.22
C PRO A 98 5.10 -12.89 2.88
N PRO A 99 5.56 -14.14 2.66
CA PRO A 99 5.11 -15.26 3.47
C PRO A 99 5.60 -15.12 4.93
N PRO A 100 5.12 -15.99 5.86
CA PRO A 100 5.59 -15.98 7.23
C PRO A 100 7.11 -16.09 7.35
N PRO A 101 7.73 -15.45 8.38
CA PRO A 101 9.19 -15.49 8.58
C PRO A 101 9.73 -16.92 8.81
N GLY A 102 11.00 -17.14 8.51
CA GLY A 102 11.69 -18.42 8.55
C GLY A 102 11.83 -19.04 7.16
N ARG A 103 11.88 -20.38 7.08
CA ARG A 103 12.09 -21.10 5.80
C ARG A 103 11.19 -20.66 4.63
N PRO A 104 9.89 -20.38 4.82
CA PRO A 104 9.05 -19.88 3.73
C PRO A 104 9.54 -18.54 3.18
N LEU A 105 9.92 -17.61 4.06
CA LEU A 105 10.45 -16.30 3.66
C LEU A 105 11.77 -16.43 2.89
N GLU A 106 12.70 -17.26 3.38
CA GLU A 106 13.99 -17.46 2.71
C GLU A 106 13.83 -18.08 1.31
N ARG A 107 12.95 -19.08 1.16
CA ARG A 107 12.66 -19.66 -0.15
C ARG A 107 12.04 -18.63 -1.10
N TRP A 108 11.10 -17.84 -0.60
CA TRP A 108 10.41 -16.82 -1.37
C TRP A 108 11.38 -15.71 -1.81
N LYS A 109 12.30 -15.28 -0.94
CA LYS A 109 13.37 -14.31 -1.27
C LYS A 109 14.24 -14.81 -2.40
N ALA A 110 14.65 -16.08 -2.35
CA ALA A 110 15.53 -16.69 -3.35
C ALA A 110 14.80 -17.04 -4.68
N GLY A 111 13.49 -17.15 -4.65
CA GLY A 111 12.64 -17.48 -5.80
C GLY A 111 11.85 -16.27 -6.31
N ALA A 112 10.58 -16.22 -5.99
CA ALA A 112 9.62 -15.26 -6.57
C ALA A 112 10.01 -13.79 -6.38
N LEU A 113 10.59 -13.41 -5.23
CA LEU A 113 11.03 -12.03 -5.02
C LEU A 113 12.22 -11.67 -5.93
N CYS A 114 13.19 -12.58 -6.06
CA CYS A 114 14.32 -12.40 -6.97
C CYS A 114 13.83 -12.26 -8.42
N GLU A 115 13.00 -13.17 -8.91
CA GLU A 115 12.43 -13.13 -10.26
C GLU A 115 11.60 -11.85 -10.51
N ALA A 116 10.80 -11.43 -9.53
CA ALA A 116 10.01 -10.21 -9.65
C ALA A 116 10.89 -8.96 -9.80
N ARG A 117 12.01 -8.87 -9.10
CA ARG A 117 12.96 -7.74 -9.18
C ARG A 117 13.67 -7.65 -10.55
N GLU A 118 13.86 -8.75 -11.22
CA GLU A 118 14.44 -8.78 -12.57
C GLU A 118 13.54 -8.12 -13.62
N GLN A 119 12.28 -7.81 -13.29
CA GLN A 119 11.32 -7.20 -14.21
C GLN A 119 11.44 -5.67 -14.32
N GLY A 120 12.34 -5.02 -13.58
CA GLY A 120 12.68 -3.60 -13.72
C GLY A 120 11.96 -2.62 -12.79
N ALA A 121 10.89 -3.04 -12.12
CA ALA A 121 10.24 -2.24 -11.08
C ALA A 121 10.89 -2.47 -9.70
N VAL A 122 10.81 -1.48 -8.80
CA VAL A 122 11.13 -1.66 -7.39
C VAL A 122 10.07 -2.54 -6.75
N VAL A 123 10.48 -3.69 -6.19
CA VAL A 123 9.57 -4.58 -5.45
C VAL A 123 9.73 -4.31 -3.96
N ALA A 124 8.79 -3.55 -3.39
CA ALA A 124 8.77 -3.12 -2.00
C ALA A 124 8.00 -4.14 -1.13
N VAL A 125 8.71 -4.81 -0.24
CA VAL A 125 8.14 -5.86 0.63
C VAL A 125 7.42 -5.22 1.82
N GLU A 126 6.15 -5.56 2.02
CA GLU A 126 5.30 -4.93 3.02
C GLU A 126 5.35 -5.61 4.38
N ASN A 127 5.28 -4.80 5.47
CA ASN A 127 5.03 -5.32 6.80
C ASN A 127 3.58 -5.79 6.93
N MET A 128 3.40 -7.06 7.28
CA MET A 128 2.06 -7.67 7.41
C MET A 128 1.49 -7.53 8.83
N PRO A 129 0.16 -7.39 8.99
CA PRO A 129 -0.43 -7.30 10.33
C PRO A 129 -0.27 -8.63 11.08
N GLN A 130 -0.06 -8.55 12.38
CA GLN A 130 -0.11 -9.72 13.25
C GLN A 130 -1.56 -10.13 13.48
N GLY A 131 -2.06 -11.07 12.67
CA GLY A 131 -3.44 -11.53 12.73
C GLY A 131 -3.73 -12.51 13.86
N ARG A 132 -4.94 -12.43 14.44
CA ARG A 132 -5.46 -13.43 15.38
C ARG A 132 -6.31 -14.47 14.64
N ARG A 133 -6.11 -15.74 14.93
CA ARG A 133 -7.10 -16.78 14.55
C ARG A 133 -8.33 -16.66 15.43
N ALA A 134 -9.52 -16.58 14.82
CA ALA A 134 -10.78 -16.72 15.54
C ALA A 134 -11.01 -18.22 15.87
N GLY A 135 -11.39 -18.50 17.12
CA GLY A 135 -11.71 -19.86 17.59
C GLY A 135 -11.55 -20.00 19.11
N MET A 136 -11.81 -21.19 19.64
CA MET A 136 -11.75 -21.48 21.09
C MET A 136 -10.36 -21.21 21.71
N PHE A 137 -9.29 -21.24 20.85
CA PHE A 137 -7.95 -20.78 21.23
C PHE A 137 -7.51 -19.69 20.27
N SER A 138 -7.39 -18.47 20.77
CA SER A 138 -6.87 -17.32 20.01
C SER A 138 -5.36 -17.48 19.83
N VAL A 139 -4.90 -17.90 18.64
CA VAL A 139 -3.48 -18.07 18.31
C VAL A 139 -3.06 -16.97 17.36
N TRP A 140 -1.97 -16.26 17.68
CA TRP A 140 -1.35 -15.32 16.78
C TRP A 140 -0.71 -16.05 15.58
N ARG A 141 -1.03 -15.60 14.38
CA ARG A 141 -0.38 -16.12 13.16
C ARG A 141 1.00 -15.47 13.03
N LYS A 142 1.99 -16.27 12.68
CA LYS A 142 3.31 -15.73 12.29
C LYS A 142 3.15 -14.88 11.04
N SER A 143 3.71 -13.67 11.06
CA SER A 143 3.74 -12.73 9.94
C SER A 143 5.00 -11.87 10.01
N CYS A 144 5.39 -11.26 8.91
CA CYS A 144 6.49 -10.30 8.85
C CYS A 144 6.00 -8.93 9.34
N HIS A 145 5.67 -8.78 10.63
CA HIS A 145 5.11 -7.57 11.22
C HIS A 145 6.13 -6.66 11.92
N LEU A 146 7.33 -7.15 12.21
CA LEU A 146 8.39 -6.38 12.85
C LEU A 146 9.41 -5.88 11.81
N PRO A 147 10.01 -4.70 12.01
CA PRO A 147 11.08 -4.21 11.14
C PRO A 147 12.23 -5.22 10.97
N GLU A 148 12.56 -5.96 12.01
CA GLU A 148 13.62 -6.97 11.99
C GLU A 148 13.33 -8.13 11.04
N HIS A 149 12.05 -8.42 10.77
CA HIS A 149 11.66 -9.44 9.78
C HIS A 149 11.90 -8.98 8.33
N LEU A 150 12.08 -7.67 8.14
CA LEU A 150 12.26 -7.03 6.83
C LEU A 150 13.68 -6.48 6.62
N ALA A 151 14.57 -6.66 7.59
CA ALA A 151 15.90 -6.05 7.56
C ALA A 151 16.75 -6.47 6.35
N ASP A 152 16.55 -7.67 5.82
CA ASP A 152 17.31 -8.26 4.73
C ASP A 152 16.48 -8.58 3.47
N VAL A 153 15.26 -8.02 3.37
CA VAL A 153 14.43 -8.22 2.16
C VAL A 153 14.70 -7.19 1.06
N GLY A 154 15.61 -6.23 1.27
CA GLY A 154 15.89 -5.12 0.34
C GLY A 154 14.87 -3.99 0.46
N ASP A 155 14.20 -3.61 -0.64
CA ASP A 155 13.23 -2.50 -0.62
C ASP A 155 11.94 -2.87 0.14
N VAL A 156 11.41 -1.91 0.92
CA VAL A 156 10.31 -2.10 1.87
C VAL A 156 9.17 -1.11 1.62
N ALA A 157 7.95 -1.60 1.77
CA ALA A 157 6.74 -0.81 1.97
C ALA A 157 6.35 -0.84 3.46
N LEU A 158 6.08 0.33 4.05
CA LEU A 158 5.62 0.43 5.43
C LEU A 158 4.13 0.76 5.47
N ASP A 159 3.30 -0.21 5.89
CA ASP A 159 1.90 0.03 6.18
C ASP A 159 1.71 0.41 7.65
N THR A 160 1.14 1.60 7.86
CA THR A 160 0.91 2.18 9.19
C THR A 160 -0.24 1.52 9.95
N SER A 161 -1.31 1.05 9.26
CA SER A 161 -2.40 0.29 9.88
C SER A 161 -1.94 -1.09 10.34
N HIS A 162 -1.15 -1.79 9.52
CA HIS A 162 -0.54 -3.07 9.87
C HIS A 162 0.39 -2.95 11.08
N ALA A 163 1.20 -1.89 11.14
CA ALA A 163 2.01 -1.57 12.31
C ALA A 163 1.12 -1.32 13.54
N GLY A 164 0.05 -0.55 13.39
CA GLY A 164 -0.93 -0.30 14.46
C GLY A 164 -1.61 -1.58 14.97
N ALA A 165 -2.07 -2.45 14.07
CA ALA A 165 -2.66 -3.76 14.39
C ALA A 165 -1.67 -4.67 15.15
N SER A 166 -0.37 -4.51 14.87
CA SER A 166 0.72 -5.27 15.48
C SER A 166 1.30 -4.58 16.72
N LYS A 167 0.81 -3.39 17.10
CA LYS A 167 1.35 -2.53 18.16
C LYS A 167 2.84 -2.19 17.99
N VAL A 168 3.26 -2.05 16.74
CA VAL A 168 4.60 -1.60 16.37
C VAL A 168 4.62 -0.08 16.34
N ASP A 169 5.64 0.51 16.94
CA ASP A 169 5.87 1.95 16.88
C ASP A 169 6.33 2.35 15.47
N ILE A 170 5.51 3.14 14.76
CA ILE A 170 5.77 3.53 13.37
C ILE A 170 6.98 4.46 13.21
N LEU A 171 7.33 5.26 14.24
CA LEU A 171 8.54 6.10 14.21
C LEU A 171 9.81 5.25 14.32
N ARG A 172 9.80 4.24 15.21
CA ARG A 172 10.90 3.28 15.29
C ARG A 172 11.01 2.44 14.03
N ALA A 173 9.86 1.99 13.47
CA ALA A 173 9.86 1.24 12.22
C ALA A 173 10.45 2.06 11.07
N HIS A 174 10.05 3.34 10.93
CA HIS A 174 10.63 4.26 9.96
C HIS A 174 12.16 4.38 10.14
N SER A 175 12.62 4.65 11.36
CA SER A 175 14.05 4.78 11.63
C SER A 175 14.85 3.51 11.29
N ALA A 176 14.29 2.33 11.60
CA ALA A 176 14.95 1.05 11.35
C ALA A 176 15.02 0.70 9.85
N LEU A 177 14.03 1.14 9.06
CA LEU A 177 13.87 0.81 7.64
C LEU A 177 14.23 1.97 6.69
N ALA A 178 14.72 3.11 7.21
CA ALA A 178 14.86 4.36 6.46
C ALA A 178 15.61 4.22 5.13
N THR A 179 16.69 3.42 5.08
CA THR A 179 17.50 3.19 3.88
C THR A 179 16.84 2.30 2.83
N GLN A 180 15.87 1.49 3.26
CA GLN A 180 15.17 0.48 2.44
C GLN A 180 13.76 0.94 2.06
N LEU A 181 13.22 1.99 2.72
CA LEU A 181 11.84 2.44 2.54
C LEU A 181 11.64 3.07 1.16
N ARG A 182 10.72 2.50 0.36
CA ARG A 182 10.39 2.98 -0.99
C ARG A 182 8.92 3.35 -1.13
N HIS A 183 8.08 2.80 -0.29
CA HIS A 183 6.64 3.01 -0.34
C HIS A 183 6.06 3.06 1.08
N VAL A 184 5.00 3.83 1.26
CA VAL A 184 4.25 3.91 2.51
C VAL A 184 2.76 3.75 2.21
N HIS A 185 2.10 2.78 2.81
CA HIS A 185 0.65 2.77 2.93
C HIS A 185 0.25 3.56 4.16
N LEU A 186 -0.40 4.69 3.93
CA LEU A 186 -0.81 5.61 4.99
C LEU A 186 -2.29 5.44 5.31
N SER A 187 -2.56 5.03 6.52
CA SER A 187 -3.89 5.02 7.13
C SER A 187 -3.76 5.07 8.64
N ASP A 188 -4.85 5.35 9.35
CA ASP A 188 -4.86 5.43 10.81
C ASP A 188 -5.43 4.16 11.44
N SER A 189 -5.15 3.94 12.72
CA SER A 189 -5.60 2.80 13.50
C SER A 189 -5.87 3.21 14.95
N ASN A 190 -6.82 2.53 15.61
CA ASN A 190 -7.06 2.67 17.06
C ASN A 190 -6.08 1.86 17.91
N LEU A 191 -5.10 1.20 17.31
CA LEU A 191 -4.12 0.34 17.99
C LEU A 191 -4.76 -0.89 18.67
N GLU A 192 -5.86 -1.38 18.13
CA GLU A 192 -6.48 -2.62 18.58
C GLU A 192 -5.71 -3.81 18.01
N ALA A 193 -5.10 -4.60 18.89
CA ALA A 193 -4.25 -5.72 18.49
C ALA A 193 -4.96 -6.72 17.55
N GLY A 194 -4.37 -6.99 16.41
CA GLY A 194 -4.89 -7.90 15.38
C GLY A 194 -6.07 -7.35 14.60
N ARG A 195 -6.36 -6.05 14.69
CA ARG A 195 -7.41 -5.37 13.93
C ARG A 195 -6.80 -4.39 12.96
N ASP A 196 -6.79 -4.79 11.72
CA ASP A 196 -6.37 -3.94 10.62
C ASP A 196 -7.54 -3.05 10.17
N GLU A 197 -7.43 -1.74 10.44
CA GLU A 197 -8.58 -0.83 10.36
C GLU A 197 -8.59 0.07 9.12
N HIS A 198 -7.44 0.49 8.60
CA HIS A 198 -7.30 1.44 7.48
C HIS A 198 -8.26 2.66 7.60
N ARG A 199 -8.17 3.37 8.72
CA ARG A 199 -8.98 4.56 9.01
C ARG A 199 -8.44 5.78 8.29
N LEU A 200 -9.30 6.80 8.13
CA LEU A 200 -8.85 8.12 7.65
C LEU A 200 -7.73 8.68 8.55
N PRO A 201 -6.68 9.27 7.96
CA PRO A 201 -5.62 9.93 8.72
C PRO A 201 -6.17 10.97 9.71
N GLY A 202 -5.70 10.91 10.94
CA GLY A 202 -6.17 11.75 12.06
C GLY A 202 -7.51 11.32 12.68
N LYS A 203 -8.04 10.15 12.34
CA LYS A 203 -9.27 9.58 12.91
C LYS A 203 -9.02 8.32 13.75
N GLY A 204 -7.78 8.03 14.04
CA GLY A 204 -7.32 6.99 14.94
C GLY A 204 -6.37 7.52 16.00
N ARG A 205 -5.43 6.69 16.42
CA ARG A 205 -4.51 6.95 17.53
C ARG A 205 -3.03 6.82 17.14
N LEU A 206 -2.73 6.51 15.87
CA LEU A 206 -1.35 6.47 15.38
C LEU A 206 -0.74 7.88 15.40
N PRO A 207 0.54 8.03 15.74
CA PRO A 207 1.23 9.31 15.70
C PRO A 207 1.58 9.73 14.27
N LEU A 208 0.56 9.82 13.37
CA LEU A 208 0.78 10.07 11.94
C LEU A 208 1.41 11.42 11.64
N LYS A 209 1.07 12.49 12.38
CA LYS A 209 1.71 13.81 12.17
C LYS A 209 3.21 13.78 12.46
N PRO A 210 3.68 13.29 13.64
CA PRO A 210 5.10 13.08 13.89
C PRO A 210 5.77 12.16 12.88
N PHE A 211 5.10 11.09 12.45
CA PHE A 211 5.62 10.16 11.43
C PHE A 211 5.84 10.85 10.08
N LEU A 212 4.83 11.57 9.57
CA LEU A 212 4.94 12.30 8.31
C LEU A 212 6.00 13.40 8.38
N ALA A 213 6.10 14.12 9.51
CA ALA A 213 7.14 15.12 9.72
C ALA A 213 8.56 14.49 9.70
N ALA A 214 8.73 13.34 10.35
CA ALA A 214 9.99 12.61 10.32
C ALA A 214 10.32 12.10 8.90
N LEU A 215 9.31 11.62 8.17
CA LEU A 215 9.43 11.17 6.79
C LEU A 215 9.87 12.32 5.87
N GLY A 216 9.22 13.48 5.96
CA GLY A 216 9.58 14.67 5.18
C GLY A 216 10.99 15.18 5.52
N ALA A 217 11.35 15.23 6.81
CA ALA A 217 12.66 15.68 7.27
C ALA A 217 13.81 14.72 6.88
N SER A 218 13.53 13.44 6.68
CA SER A 218 14.53 12.45 6.26
C SER A 218 14.96 12.54 4.81
N GLY A 219 14.33 13.43 4.01
CA GLY A 219 14.55 13.49 2.57
C GLY A 219 13.96 12.33 1.79
N TYR A 220 12.92 11.68 2.33
CA TYR A 220 12.23 10.57 1.69
C TYR A 220 11.65 10.98 0.32
N THR A 221 12.00 10.23 -0.70
CA THR A 221 11.58 10.47 -2.10
C THR A 221 10.65 9.39 -2.65
N GLY A 222 10.39 8.34 -1.87
CA GLY A 222 9.43 7.31 -2.22
C GLY A 222 7.98 7.81 -2.16
N SER A 223 7.04 6.98 -2.56
CA SER A 223 5.62 7.34 -2.60
C SER A 223 4.89 7.08 -1.27
N VAL A 224 3.87 7.91 -0.99
CA VAL A 224 2.94 7.72 0.12
C VAL A 224 1.55 7.49 -0.46
N SER A 225 1.02 6.29 -0.33
CA SER A 225 -0.29 5.89 -0.84
C SER A 225 -1.33 5.83 0.27
N LEU A 226 -2.45 6.53 0.09
CA LEU A 226 -3.59 6.44 1.01
C LEU A 226 -4.32 5.12 0.78
N GLU A 227 -4.12 4.16 1.67
CA GLU A 227 -4.82 2.88 1.65
C GLU A 227 -5.89 2.84 2.74
N LEU A 228 -7.15 3.01 2.33
CA LEU A 228 -8.28 3.23 3.22
C LEU A 228 -9.38 2.20 2.99
N LYS A 229 -10.34 2.11 3.92
CA LYS A 229 -11.57 1.34 3.71
C LYS A 229 -12.69 2.22 3.14
N PRO A 230 -13.64 1.64 2.37
CA PRO A 230 -14.73 2.40 1.73
C PRO A 230 -15.62 3.17 2.73
N TRP A 231 -15.97 2.54 3.84
CA TRP A 231 -16.89 3.11 4.82
C TRP A 231 -16.36 4.38 5.50
N PRO A 232 -15.10 4.43 5.96
CA PRO A 232 -14.50 5.66 6.45
C PRO A 232 -14.50 6.80 5.43
N LEU A 233 -14.42 6.47 4.12
CA LEU A 233 -14.52 7.44 3.05
C LEU A 233 -15.94 7.96 2.79
N GLY A 234 -16.96 7.33 3.38
CA GLY A 234 -18.34 7.75 3.23
C GLY A 234 -19.08 7.07 2.07
N ALA A 235 -18.53 5.96 1.55
CA ALA A 235 -19.22 5.18 0.53
C ALA A 235 -20.63 4.75 1.03
N PRO A 236 -21.68 4.84 0.17
CA PRO A 236 -21.56 5.07 -1.27
C PRO A 236 -21.73 6.54 -1.75
N ASP A 237 -21.72 7.55 -0.87
CA ASP A 237 -21.94 8.96 -1.22
C ASP A 237 -20.72 9.56 -1.96
N PRO A 238 -20.84 9.95 -3.25
CA PRO A 238 -19.73 10.49 -4.03
C PRO A 238 -19.16 11.81 -3.51
N GLU A 239 -20.01 12.68 -2.96
CA GLU A 239 -19.58 13.98 -2.44
C GLU A 239 -18.77 13.80 -1.15
N ALA A 240 -19.26 12.94 -0.24
CA ALA A 240 -18.55 12.59 0.98
C ALA A 240 -17.21 11.90 0.68
N ILE A 241 -17.16 11.02 -0.32
CA ILE A 241 -15.92 10.37 -0.78
C ILE A 241 -14.90 11.44 -1.19
N LEU A 242 -15.28 12.33 -2.11
CA LEU A 242 -14.38 13.34 -2.66
C LEU A 242 -13.89 14.32 -1.59
N GLU A 243 -14.78 14.76 -0.69
CA GLU A 243 -14.42 15.62 0.43
C GLU A 243 -13.38 14.96 1.34
N ARG A 244 -13.60 13.70 1.72
CA ARG A 244 -12.70 12.96 2.62
C ARG A 244 -11.37 12.60 1.95
N MET A 245 -11.37 12.31 0.65
CA MET A 245 -10.14 12.15 -0.13
C MET A 245 -9.29 13.42 -0.11
N ARG A 246 -9.91 14.58 -0.34
CA ARG A 246 -9.23 15.89 -0.27
C ARG A 246 -8.71 16.19 1.15
N ALA A 247 -9.49 15.88 2.17
CA ALA A 247 -9.08 16.07 3.55
C ALA A 247 -7.88 15.19 3.92
N ALA A 248 -7.88 13.92 3.49
CA ALA A 248 -6.78 13.00 3.70
C ALA A 248 -5.51 13.44 2.97
N LEU A 249 -5.64 13.93 1.73
CA LEU A 249 -4.52 14.48 0.95
C LEU A 249 -3.90 15.71 1.64
N ARG A 250 -4.73 16.66 2.09
CA ARG A 250 -4.23 17.84 2.83
C ARG A 250 -3.49 17.43 4.09
N PHE A 251 -4.08 16.54 4.91
CA PHE A 251 -3.44 16.03 6.12
C PHE A 251 -2.04 15.44 5.83
N THR A 252 -1.93 14.69 4.75
CA THR A 252 -0.67 14.05 4.36
C THR A 252 0.36 15.08 3.90
N ARG A 253 -0.02 16.01 3.02
CA ARG A 253 0.88 17.04 2.50
C ARG A 253 1.34 18.02 3.59
N GLU A 254 0.42 18.45 4.48
CA GLU A 254 0.76 19.26 5.66
C GLU A 254 1.77 18.54 6.56
N GLY A 255 1.53 17.25 6.82
CA GLY A 255 2.44 16.44 7.62
C GLY A 255 3.83 16.27 7.01
N LEU A 256 3.92 16.13 5.69
CA LEU A 256 5.18 16.04 4.93
C LEU A 256 5.88 17.39 4.77
N GLY A 257 5.23 18.52 5.08
CA GLY A 257 5.77 19.88 4.87
C GLY A 257 5.84 20.29 3.39
N THR A 258 4.89 19.83 2.57
CA THR A 258 4.84 20.11 1.13
C THR A 258 3.82 21.17 0.72
N ILE A 259 3.06 21.70 1.68
CA ILE A 259 2.16 22.88 1.55
C ILE A 259 2.32 23.78 2.76
#